data_7c8b6afe22b052ca90df7664f817fc56
#
_entry.id   7c8b6afe22b052ca90df7664f817fc56
#
_cell.length_a   1.000
_cell.length_b   1.000
_cell.length_c   1.000
_cell.angle_alpha   90.00
_cell.angle_beta   90.00
_cell.angle_gamma   90.00
#
_symmetry.space_group_name_H-M   'P 1'
#
loop_
_entity.id
_entity.type
_entity.pdbx_description
1 polymer ?
#
loop_
_entity_poly.entity_id
_entity_poly.type
_entity_poly.pdbx_seq_one_letter_code
_entity_poly.pdbx_strand_id
1 'polypeptide(L)'
;MDKLFICFNAFLLLFIFVGGGINKIMSFQGTVDLLKSKINAIQLNPIFIAAVASAILYFYIILIMIGKTSQASQFNVYLFLFISIVLIGIPSLAYFKKLLNQSEALVSLIYNTAITGVIGLLTFGSLLILYSLYTSKYEEYAYVATIGLAVFTAMTILIFHFPTNPSEMISFTKNLSIFGGLMLLSQRFV
;
A
#
# COMPACT_ATOMS: atom_id res chain seq x y z
N MET A 1 6.98 -16.52 22.24
CA MET A 1 7.91 -16.37 21.11
C MET A 1 8.92 -15.33 21.48
N ASP A 2 10.21 -15.58 21.24
CA ASP A 2 11.30 -14.69 21.65
C ASP A 2 11.17 -13.33 20.94
N LYS A 3 11.25 -12.23 21.70
CA LYS A 3 11.15 -10.86 21.21
C LYS A 3 12.18 -10.57 20.11
N LEU A 4 13.39 -11.12 20.30
CA LEU A 4 14.49 -10.99 19.33
C LEU A 4 14.12 -11.63 17.98
N PHE A 5 13.50 -12.80 18.01
CA PHE A 5 13.07 -13.51 16.82
C PHE A 5 11.99 -12.74 16.04
N ILE A 6 11.06 -12.11 16.75
CA ILE A 6 10.03 -11.26 16.12
C ILE A 6 10.68 -10.04 15.45
N CYS A 7 11.58 -9.35 16.16
CA CYS A 7 12.31 -8.20 15.62
C CYS A 7 13.13 -8.57 14.39
N PHE A 8 13.78 -9.73 14.39
CA PHE A 8 14.57 -10.21 13.25
C PHE A 8 13.70 -10.48 12.02
N ASN A 9 12.58 -11.18 12.20
CA ASN A 9 11.64 -11.44 11.09
C ASN A 9 11.02 -10.15 10.54
N ALA A 10 10.65 -9.22 11.42
CA ALA A 10 10.17 -7.91 11.02
C ALA A 10 11.25 -7.11 10.28
N PHE A 11 12.51 -7.17 10.72
CA PHE A 11 13.63 -6.55 10.02
C PHE A 11 13.78 -7.08 8.60
N LEU A 12 13.73 -8.40 8.41
CA LEU A 12 13.82 -9.00 7.07
C LEU A 12 12.68 -8.52 6.15
N LEU A 13 11.45 -8.45 6.67
CA LEU A 13 10.29 -7.95 5.94
C LEU A 13 10.44 -6.46 5.59
N LEU A 14 10.89 -5.64 6.56
CA LEU A 14 10.96 -4.19 6.42
C LEU A 14 12.20 -3.72 5.65
N PHE A 15 13.22 -4.57 5.53
CA PHE A 15 14.47 -4.25 4.81
C PHE A 15 14.21 -3.84 3.35
N ILE A 16 13.23 -4.48 2.70
CA ILE A 16 12.85 -4.15 1.32
C ILE A 16 12.30 -2.72 1.20
N PHE A 17 11.59 -2.25 2.23
CA PHE A 17 11.03 -0.89 2.24
C PHE A 17 12.10 0.15 2.48
N VAL A 18 13.01 -0.07 3.43
CA VAL A 18 14.14 0.83 3.69
C VAL A 18 15.02 0.94 2.45
N GLY A 19 15.40 -0.19 1.84
CA GLY A 19 16.16 -0.21 0.59
C GLY A 19 15.42 0.47 -0.56
N GLY A 20 14.12 0.23 -0.69
CA GLY A 20 13.26 0.89 -1.66
C GLY A 20 13.14 2.39 -1.43
N GLY A 21 13.07 2.84 -0.18
CA GLY A 21 13.08 4.26 0.19
C GLY A 21 14.38 4.96 -0.20
N ILE A 22 15.52 4.35 0.15
CA ILE A 22 16.86 4.86 -0.21
C ILE A 22 17.01 4.96 -1.73
N ASN A 23 16.62 3.92 -2.47
CA ASN A 23 16.68 3.94 -3.93
C ASN A 23 15.84 5.07 -4.53
N LYS A 24 14.65 5.36 -3.96
CA LYS A 24 13.78 6.46 -4.40
C LYS A 24 14.38 7.84 -4.08
N ILE A 25 15.16 7.98 -3.00
CA ILE A 25 15.92 9.20 -2.72
C ILE A 25 16.97 9.40 -3.81
N MET A 26 17.75 8.35 -4.13
CA MET A 26 18.83 8.42 -5.12
C MET A 26 18.32 8.69 -6.54
N SER A 27 17.13 8.18 -6.88
CA SER A 27 16.51 8.31 -8.21
C SER A 27 15.17 9.06 -8.14
N PHE A 28 15.10 10.16 -7.37
CA PHE A 28 13.85 10.86 -7.08
C PHE A 28 13.09 11.26 -8.35
N GLN A 29 13.73 12.00 -9.25
CA GLN A 29 13.09 12.48 -10.48
C GLN A 29 12.67 11.30 -11.38
N GLY A 30 13.51 10.29 -11.54
CA GLY A 30 13.16 9.08 -12.30
C GLY A 30 11.96 8.34 -11.72
N THR A 31 11.80 8.34 -10.38
CA THR A 31 10.63 7.75 -9.71
C THR A 31 9.37 8.57 -9.98
N VAL A 32 9.46 9.89 -9.96
CA VAL A 32 8.35 10.82 -10.30
C VAL A 32 7.90 10.58 -11.75
N ASP A 33 8.83 10.55 -12.68
CA ASP A 33 8.55 10.37 -14.11
C ASP A 33 7.95 8.98 -14.41
N LEU A 34 8.46 7.94 -13.74
CA LEU A 34 7.90 6.61 -13.83
C LEU A 34 6.45 6.55 -13.31
N LEU A 35 6.17 7.16 -12.15
CA LEU A 35 4.82 7.22 -11.60
C LEU A 35 3.89 7.98 -12.55
N LYS A 36 4.33 9.10 -13.09
CA LYS A 36 3.61 9.92 -14.07
C LYS A 36 3.26 9.11 -15.33
N SER A 37 4.23 8.39 -15.88
CA SER A 37 4.05 7.57 -17.07
C SER A 37 3.06 6.42 -16.82
N LYS A 38 3.17 5.73 -15.67
CA LYS A 38 2.27 4.63 -15.31
C LYS A 38 0.84 5.12 -15.09
N ILE A 39 0.62 6.21 -14.34
CA ILE A 39 -0.71 6.79 -14.14
C ILE A 39 -1.33 7.24 -15.48
N ASN A 40 -0.54 7.81 -16.37
CA ASN A 40 -1.01 8.21 -17.69
C ASN A 40 -1.36 7.00 -18.57
N ALA A 41 -0.67 5.88 -18.42
CA ALA A 41 -0.91 4.64 -19.15
C ALA A 41 -2.13 3.85 -18.64
N ILE A 42 -2.62 4.13 -17.41
CA ILE A 42 -3.79 3.44 -16.86
C ILE A 42 -5.01 3.78 -17.73
N GLN A 43 -5.45 2.79 -18.49
CA GLN A 43 -6.75 2.80 -19.15
C GLN A 43 -7.77 2.28 -18.15
N LEU A 44 -8.52 3.20 -17.55
CA LEU A 44 -9.58 2.85 -16.61
C LEU A 44 -10.76 2.24 -17.39
N ASN A 45 -10.82 0.92 -17.42
CA ASN A 45 -11.99 0.21 -17.92
C ASN A 45 -13.05 0.17 -16.79
N PRO A 46 -14.20 0.85 -16.94
CA PRO A 46 -15.25 0.88 -15.91
C PRO A 46 -15.75 -0.52 -15.52
N ILE A 47 -15.79 -1.44 -16.48
CA ILE A 47 -16.21 -2.84 -16.27
C ILE A 47 -15.22 -3.55 -15.35
N PHE A 48 -13.91 -3.34 -15.56
CA PHE A 48 -12.88 -3.94 -14.71
C PHE A 48 -12.95 -3.40 -13.28
N ILE A 49 -13.14 -2.09 -13.10
CA ILE A 49 -13.30 -1.46 -11.77
C ILE A 49 -14.53 -2.04 -11.07
N ALA A 50 -15.66 -2.16 -11.79
CA ALA A 50 -16.88 -2.74 -11.25
C ALA A 50 -16.70 -4.22 -10.86
N ALA A 51 -15.98 -5.01 -11.67
CA ALA A 51 -15.70 -6.42 -11.38
C ALA A 51 -14.83 -6.58 -10.13
N VAL A 52 -13.75 -5.80 -9.99
CA VAL A 52 -12.89 -5.82 -8.79
C VAL A 52 -13.67 -5.38 -7.56
N ALA A 53 -14.42 -4.30 -7.64
CA ALA A 53 -15.25 -3.81 -6.54
C ALA A 53 -16.31 -4.84 -6.11
N SER A 54 -16.95 -5.50 -7.08
CA SER A 54 -17.93 -6.56 -6.82
C SER A 54 -17.27 -7.77 -6.15
N ALA A 55 -16.10 -8.21 -6.63
CA ALA A 55 -15.37 -9.34 -6.04
C ALA A 55 -14.99 -9.05 -4.57
N ILE A 56 -14.52 -7.84 -4.27
CA ILE A 56 -14.18 -7.42 -2.90
C ILE A 56 -15.44 -7.36 -2.04
N LEU A 57 -16.54 -6.83 -2.55
CA LEU A 57 -17.82 -6.76 -1.84
C LEU A 57 -18.37 -8.16 -1.53
N TYR A 58 -18.31 -9.09 -2.50
CA TYR A 58 -18.70 -10.49 -2.29
C TYR A 58 -17.86 -11.17 -1.23
N PHE A 59 -16.55 -10.96 -1.27
CA PHE A 59 -15.65 -11.50 -0.26
C PHE A 59 -15.98 -10.96 1.15
N TYR A 60 -16.30 -9.66 1.25
CA TYR A 60 -16.74 -9.04 2.49
C TYR A 60 -18.05 -9.63 3.02
N ILE A 61 -19.05 -9.82 2.16
CA ILE A 61 -20.33 -10.46 2.53
C ILE A 61 -20.10 -11.88 3.04
N ILE A 62 -19.24 -12.66 2.38
CA ILE A 62 -18.88 -14.03 2.81
C ILE A 62 -18.25 -14.00 4.20
N LEU A 63 -17.35 -13.09 4.49
CA LEU A 63 -16.72 -12.95 5.81
C LEU A 63 -17.73 -12.61 6.91
N ILE A 64 -18.70 -11.73 6.63
CA ILE A 64 -19.79 -11.42 7.58
C ILE A 64 -20.64 -12.67 7.83
N MET A 65 -20.98 -13.42 6.78
CA MET A 65 -21.82 -14.62 6.89
C MET A 65 -21.15 -15.76 7.67
N ILE A 66 -19.82 -15.87 7.63
CA ILE A 66 -19.06 -16.87 8.39
C ILE A 66 -19.05 -16.58 9.91
N GLY A 67 -19.56 -15.41 10.36
CA GLY A 67 -19.91 -15.16 11.77
C GLY A 67 -18.72 -15.00 12.74
N LYS A 68 -17.50 -14.77 12.26
CA LYS A 68 -16.35 -14.46 13.12
C LYS A 68 -16.27 -12.95 13.42
N THR A 69 -17.25 -12.46 14.18
CA THR A 69 -17.52 -11.03 14.33
C THR A 69 -16.58 -10.26 15.27
N SER A 70 -15.87 -10.88 16.20
CA SER A 70 -15.05 -10.14 17.16
C SER A 70 -13.64 -9.78 16.64
N GLN A 71 -13.04 -10.61 15.79
CA GLN A 71 -11.81 -10.29 15.05
C GLN A 71 -12.11 -9.60 13.72
N ALA A 72 -13.35 -9.66 13.26
CA ALA A 72 -13.81 -9.07 12.01
C ALA A 72 -13.86 -7.53 12.06
N SER A 73 -13.93 -6.89 13.23
CA SER A 73 -14.09 -5.43 13.28
C SER A 73 -12.84 -4.68 12.77
N GLN A 74 -11.65 -5.16 13.09
CA GLN A 74 -10.40 -4.56 12.62
C GLN A 74 -10.14 -4.90 11.16
N PHE A 75 -10.33 -6.15 10.78
CA PHE A 75 -10.26 -6.55 9.37
C PHE A 75 -11.29 -5.80 8.52
N ASN A 76 -12.47 -5.50 9.06
CA ASN A 76 -13.50 -4.71 8.41
C ASN A 76 -13.07 -3.27 8.14
N VAL A 77 -12.36 -2.62 9.08
CA VAL A 77 -11.83 -1.27 8.87
C VAL A 77 -10.79 -1.27 7.75
N TYR A 78 -9.90 -2.26 7.69
CA TYR A 78 -8.88 -2.35 6.64
C TYR A 78 -9.49 -2.65 5.27
N LEU A 79 -10.41 -3.59 5.23
CA LEU A 79 -11.11 -3.93 3.99
C LEU A 79 -11.93 -2.75 3.49
N PHE A 80 -12.62 -2.04 4.40
CA PHE A 80 -13.37 -0.82 4.07
C PHE A 80 -12.44 0.29 3.55
N LEU A 81 -11.28 0.50 4.18
CA LEU A 81 -10.26 1.45 3.69
C LEU A 81 -9.73 1.03 2.32
N PHE A 82 -9.42 -0.25 2.13
CA PHE A 82 -8.96 -0.77 0.84
C PHE A 82 -10.03 -0.59 -0.26
N ILE A 83 -11.27 -0.94 0.03
CA ILE A 83 -12.41 -0.73 -0.88
C ILE A 83 -12.59 0.75 -1.17
N SER A 84 -12.51 1.63 -0.16
CA SER A 84 -12.65 3.07 -0.33
C SER A 84 -11.52 3.64 -1.19
N ILE A 85 -10.28 3.18 -1.00
CA ILE A 85 -9.13 3.57 -1.81
C ILE A 85 -9.32 3.12 -3.26
N VAL A 86 -9.80 1.89 -3.49
CA VAL A 86 -10.04 1.36 -4.84
C VAL A 86 -11.23 2.07 -5.49
N LEU A 87 -12.36 2.17 -4.80
CA LEU A 87 -13.61 2.73 -5.36
C LEU A 87 -13.58 4.25 -5.51
N ILE A 88 -12.93 4.96 -4.60
CA ILE A 88 -12.86 6.42 -4.61
C ILE A 88 -11.54 6.88 -5.25
N GLY A 89 -10.43 6.23 -4.95
CA GLY A 89 -9.11 6.60 -5.43
C GLY A 89 -8.96 6.47 -6.94
N ILE A 90 -9.46 5.38 -7.54
CA ILE A 90 -9.31 5.16 -8.98
C ILE A 90 -10.15 6.15 -9.82
N PRO A 91 -11.46 6.37 -9.55
CA PRO A 91 -12.22 7.41 -10.23
C PRO A 91 -11.69 8.82 -9.95
N SER A 92 -11.20 9.07 -8.72
CA SER A 92 -10.57 10.35 -8.36
C SER A 92 -9.29 10.59 -9.15
N LEU A 93 -8.46 9.56 -9.39
CA LEU A 93 -7.28 9.65 -10.28
C LEU A 93 -7.68 10.04 -11.70
N ALA A 94 -8.78 9.52 -12.24
CA ALA A 94 -9.27 9.89 -13.56
C ALA A 94 -9.76 11.35 -13.61
N TYR A 95 -10.45 11.79 -12.56
CA TYR A 95 -10.90 13.19 -12.41
C TYR A 95 -9.72 14.13 -12.16
N PHE A 96 -8.77 13.75 -11.30
CA PHE A 96 -7.51 14.46 -11.10
C PHE A 96 -6.71 14.57 -12.40
N LYS A 97 -6.64 13.50 -13.20
CA LYS A 97 -5.98 13.54 -14.52
C LYS A 97 -6.56 14.64 -15.42
N LYS A 98 -7.87 14.88 -15.36
CA LYS A 98 -8.53 15.96 -16.09
C LYS A 98 -8.21 17.34 -15.52
N LEU A 99 -8.13 17.48 -14.19
CA LEU A 99 -7.73 18.71 -13.49
C LEU A 99 -6.24 19.02 -13.64
N LEU A 100 -5.40 18.00 -13.61
CA LEU A 100 -3.95 18.09 -13.70
C LEU A 100 -3.47 18.54 -15.08
N ASN A 101 -4.25 18.34 -16.13
CA ASN A 101 -3.94 18.88 -17.48
C ASN A 101 -4.03 20.40 -17.57
N GLN A 102 -4.43 21.10 -16.49
CA GLN A 102 -4.59 22.56 -16.50
C GLN A 102 -3.35 23.33 -16.00
N SER A 103 -2.45 22.71 -15.21
CA SER A 103 -1.26 23.38 -14.68
C SER A 103 -0.12 22.38 -14.42
N GLU A 104 0.96 22.49 -15.19
CA GLU A 104 2.16 21.65 -15.03
C GLU A 104 2.82 21.82 -13.65
N ALA A 105 2.79 23.02 -13.10
CA ALA A 105 3.36 23.30 -11.78
C ALA A 105 2.61 22.57 -10.66
N LEU A 106 1.27 22.55 -10.71
CA LEU A 106 0.44 21.83 -9.75
C LEU A 106 0.65 20.31 -9.84
N VAL A 107 0.74 19.80 -11.08
CA VAL A 107 1.04 18.40 -11.35
C VAL A 107 2.36 17.99 -10.72
N SER A 108 3.42 18.77 -11.00
CA SER A 108 4.75 18.50 -10.45
C SER A 108 4.75 18.53 -8.92
N LEU A 109 4.09 19.51 -8.30
CA LEU A 109 3.98 19.62 -6.86
C LEU A 109 3.32 18.39 -6.23
N ILE A 110 2.21 17.90 -6.80
CA ILE A 110 1.47 16.73 -6.28
C ILE A 110 2.33 15.48 -6.37
N TYR A 111 2.97 15.21 -7.51
CA TYR A 111 3.82 14.03 -7.67
C TYR A 111 5.04 14.08 -6.76
N ASN A 112 5.70 15.23 -6.65
CA ASN A 112 6.85 15.38 -5.77
C ASN A 112 6.46 15.18 -4.30
N THR A 113 5.34 15.76 -3.85
CA THR A 113 4.82 15.58 -2.49
C THR A 113 4.44 14.12 -2.23
N ALA A 114 3.78 13.46 -3.17
CA ALA A 114 3.42 12.05 -3.05
C ALA A 114 4.66 11.16 -2.91
N ILE A 115 5.68 11.34 -3.74
CA ILE A 115 6.92 10.55 -3.66
C ILE A 115 7.68 10.86 -2.37
N THR A 116 7.73 12.13 -1.92
CA THR A 116 8.34 12.48 -0.64
C THR A 116 7.63 11.79 0.53
N GLY A 117 6.29 11.78 0.54
CA GLY A 117 5.51 11.06 1.54
C GLY A 117 5.76 9.56 1.53
N VAL A 118 5.85 8.95 0.33
CA VAL A 118 6.21 7.53 0.17
C VAL A 118 7.61 7.26 0.72
N ILE A 119 8.61 8.07 0.41
CA ILE A 119 9.97 7.91 0.94
C ILE A 119 9.95 7.98 2.48
N GLY A 120 9.25 8.96 3.05
CA GLY A 120 9.07 9.08 4.50
C GLY A 120 8.46 7.82 5.12
N LEU A 121 7.40 7.32 4.54
CA LEU A 121 6.74 6.09 5.00
C LEU A 121 7.67 4.86 4.91
N LEU A 122 8.36 4.68 3.77
CA LEU A 122 9.25 3.54 3.54
C LEU A 122 10.45 3.54 4.47
N THR A 123 11.03 4.71 4.78
CA THR A 123 12.21 4.84 5.62
C THR A 123 11.84 4.99 7.10
N PHE A 124 11.22 6.12 7.48
CA PHE A 124 10.89 6.39 8.88
C PHE A 124 9.79 5.50 9.43
N GLY A 125 8.79 5.16 8.61
CA GLY A 125 7.73 4.22 9.01
C GLY A 125 8.31 2.84 9.35
N SER A 126 9.20 2.30 8.53
CA SER A 126 9.87 1.01 8.79
C SER A 126 10.74 1.04 10.03
N LEU A 127 11.51 2.11 10.25
CA LEU A 127 12.33 2.29 11.44
C LEU A 127 11.48 2.42 12.71
N LEU A 128 10.36 3.14 12.65
CA LEU A 128 9.42 3.29 13.75
C LEU A 128 8.82 1.94 14.16
N ILE A 129 8.44 1.11 13.19
CA ILE A 129 7.94 -0.25 13.44
C ILE A 129 8.98 -1.09 14.18
N LEU A 130 10.22 -1.12 13.70
CA LEU A 130 11.30 -1.86 14.35
C LEU A 130 11.58 -1.34 15.76
N TYR A 131 11.62 -0.01 15.94
CA TYR A 131 11.82 0.60 17.24
C TYR A 131 10.70 0.23 18.22
N SER A 132 9.46 0.27 17.78
CA SER A 132 8.29 -0.08 18.59
C SER A 132 8.32 -1.56 19.00
N LEU A 133 8.64 -2.47 18.08
CA LEU A 133 8.78 -3.89 18.38
C LEU A 133 9.86 -4.17 19.44
N TYR A 134 10.96 -3.42 19.39
CA TYR A 134 12.07 -3.58 20.35
C TYR A 134 11.73 -2.96 21.71
N THR A 135 11.17 -1.76 21.74
CA THR A 135 10.98 -0.99 23.01
C THR A 135 9.60 -1.15 23.62
N SER A 136 8.60 -1.64 22.88
CA SER A 136 7.17 -1.64 23.22
C SER A 136 6.64 -0.21 23.49
N LYS A 137 7.20 0.77 22.77
CA LYS A 137 6.75 2.16 22.80
C LYS A 137 6.21 2.57 21.44
N TYR A 138 5.26 3.50 21.41
CA TYR A 138 4.68 4.04 20.17
C TYR A 138 3.97 2.98 19.31
N GLU A 139 3.35 1.97 19.93
CA GLU A 139 2.70 0.85 19.22
C GLU A 139 1.57 1.35 18.30
N GLU A 140 0.80 2.35 18.71
CA GLU A 140 -0.27 2.95 17.89
C GLU A 140 0.30 3.57 16.58
N TYR A 141 1.42 4.28 16.67
CA TYR A 141 2.07 4.87 15.48
C TYR A 141 2.71 3.80 14.60
N ALA A 142 3.31 2.77 15.20
CA ALA A 142 3.85 1.63 14.48
C ALA A 142 2.75 0.85 13.75
N TYR A 143 1.58 0.72 14.38
CA TYR A 143 0.39 0.18 13.76
C TYR A 143 -0.01 0.96 12.50
N VAL A 144 -0.17 2.27 12.64
CA VAL A 144 -0.51 3.16 11.51
C VAL A 144 0.53 3.08 10.40
N ALA A 145 1.84 3.06 10.75
CA ALA A 145 2.92 2.92 9.78
C ALA A 145 2.85 1.56 9.05
N THR A 146 2.58 0.46 9.77
CA THR A 146 2.45 -0.87 9.18
C THR A 146 1.29 -0.93 8.19
N ILE A 147 0.14 -0.36 8.55
CA ILE A 147 -1.00 -0.24 7.65
C ILE A 147 -0.70 0.65 6.44
N GLY A 148 -0.01 1.76 6.66
CA GLY A 148 0.46 2.63 5.57
C GLY A 148 1.34 1.88 4.56
N LEU A 149 2.28 1.05 5.04
CA LEU A 149 3.11 0.21 4.18
C LEU A 149 2.29 -0.86 3.44
N ALA A 150 1.28 -1.45 4.09
CA ALA A 150 0.38 -2.40 3.44
C ALA A 150 -0.43 -1.74 2.33
N VAL A 151 -1.01 -0.56 2.59
CA VAL A 151 -1.73 0.24 1.58
C VAL A 151 -0.80 0.62 0.43
N PHE A 152 0.42 1.09 0.73
CA PHE A 152 1.43 1.39 -0.29
C PHE A 152 1.73 0.16 -1.17
N THR A 153 1.89 -1.01 -0.55
CA THR A 153 2.15 -2.26 -1.28
C THR A 153 0.98 -2.64 -2.18
N ALA A 154 -0.25 -2.52 -1.69
CA ALA A 154 -1.46 -2.76 -2.48
C ALA A 154 -1.57 -1.78 -3.66
N MET A 155 -1.28 -0.48 -3.45
CA MET A 155 -1.26 0.51 -4.52
C MET A 155 -0.15 0.22 -5.55
N THR A 156 1.01 -0.26 -5.10
CA THR A 156 2.10 -0.68 -5.99
C THR A 156 1.68 -1.85 -6.88
N ILE A 157 0.95 -2.82 -6.33
CA ILE A 157 0.38 -3.93 -7.12
C ILE A 157 -0.55 -3.37 -8.21
N LEU A 158 -1.49 -2.50 -7.83
CA LEU A 158 -2.50 -1.98 -8.75
C LEU A 158 -1.91 -1.11 -9.87
N ILE A 159 -0.91 -0.29 -9.55
CA ILE A 159 -0.37 0.69 -10.51
C ILE A 159 0.75 0.08 -11.37
N PHE A 160 1.62 -0.75 -10.78
CA PHE A 160 2.85 -1.17 -11.42
C PHE A 160 2.87 -2.65 -11.82
N HIS A 161 2.22 -3.52 -11.04
CA HIS A 161 2.38 -4.97 -11.13
C HIS A 161 1.05 -5.72 -11.24
N PHE A 162 0.08 -5.11 -11.93
CA PHE A 162 -1.18 -5.78 -12.16
C PHE A 162 -0.97 -6.98 -13.11
N PRO A 163 -1.48 -8.18 -12.80
CA PRO A 163 -1.12 -9.43 -13.49
C PRO A 163 -1.84 -9.59 -14.84
N THR A 164 -1.88 -8.52 -15.65
CA THR A 164 -2.37 -8.59 -17.05
C THR A 164 -1.36 -9.21 -17.99
N ASN A 165 -0.05 -9.14 -17.64
CA ASN A 165 1.03 -9.70 -18.40
C ASN A 165 1.76 -10.79 -17.59
N PRO A 166 2.14 -11.91 -18.20
CA PRO A 166 2.90 -12.98 -17.52
C PRO A 166 4.21 -12.47 -16.87
N SER A 167 4.86 -11.46 -17.45
CA SER A 167 6.08 -10.85 -16.93
C SER A 167 5.88 -10.16 -15.56
N GLU A 168 4.68 -9.70 -15.26
CA GLU A 168 4.36 -9.03 -13.98
C GLU A 168 3.93 -10.00 -12.87
N MET A 169 3.67 -11.27 -13.21
CA MET A 169 3.15 -12.26 -12.26
C MET A 169 4.08 -12.48 -11.07
N ILE A 170 5.40 -12.52 -11.28
CA ILE A 170 6.39 -12.69 -10.21
C ILE A 170 6.36 -11.49 -9.25
N SER A 171 6.35 -10.28 -9.81
CA SER A 171 6.27 -9.04 -9.00
C SER A 171 4.95 -8.93 -8.26
N PHE A 172 3.85 -9.30 -8.89
CA PHE A 172 2.53 -9.39 -8.27
C PHE A 172 2.54 -10.34 -7.06
N THR A 173 2.99 -11.58 -7.26
CA THR A 173 3.01 -12.60 -6.20
C THR A 173 3.93 -12.21 -5.04
N LYS A 174 5.10 -11.64 -5.34
CA LYS A 174 6.01 -11.11 -4.33
C LYS A 174 5.36 -10.01 -3.49
N ASN A 175 4.76 -9.02 -4.12
CA ASN A 175 4.11 -7.91 -3.42
C ASN A 175 2.87 -8.38 -2.62
N LEU A 176 2.13 -9.37 -3.13
CA LEU A 176 1.02 -9.96 -2.39
C LEU A 176 1.49 -10.67 -1.11
N SER A 177 2.64 -11.38 -1.17
CA SER A 177 3.26 -12.01 0.00
C SER A 177 3.74 -10.98 1.03
N ILE A 178 4.34 -9.87 0.56
CA ILE A 178 4.75 -8.75 1.42
C ILE A 178 3.54 -8.12 2.10
N PHE A 179 2.46 -7.89 1.34
CA PHE A 179 1.20 -7.37 1.88
C PHE A 179 0.65 -8.27 3.01
N GLY A 180 0.60 -9.59 2.77
CA GLY A 180 0.18 -10.57 3.78
C GLY A 180 1.07 -10.53 5.03
N GLY A 181 2.39 -10.43 4.86
CA GLY A 181 3.35 -10.29 5.96
C GLY A 181 3.13 -9.03 6.79
N LEU A 182 2.84 -7.89 6.15
CA LEU A 182 2.50 -6.64 6.84
C LEU A 182 1.19 -6.73 7.60
N MET A 183 0.18 -7.39 7.04
CA MET A 183 -1.10 -7.62 7.71
C MET A 183 -0.94 -8.47 8.97
N LEU A 184 -0.09 -9.52 8.91
CA LEU A 184 0.26 -10.32 10.10
C LEU A 184 1.05 -9.49 11.13
N LEU A 185 2.01 -8.68 10.67
CA LEU A 185 2.80 -7.82 11.54
C LEU A 185 1.93 -6.77 12.26
N SER A 186 0.91 -6.23 11.59
CA SER A 186 0.02 -5.22 12.18
C SER A 186 -0.73 -5.75 13.41
N GLN A 187 -1.06 -7.04 13.43
CA GLN A 187 -1.73 -7.67 14.57
C GLN A 187 -0.89 -7.70 15.86
N ARG A 188 0.40 -7.42 15.74
CA ARG A 188 1.31 -7.37 16.89
C ARG A 188 1.15 -6.10 17.73
N PHE A 189 0.53 -5.07 17.17
CA PHE A 189 0.35 -3.75 17.77
C PHE A 189 -1.08 -3.48 18.26
N VAL A 190 -1.92 -4.52 18.27
CA VAL A 190 -3.35 -4.43 18.65
C VAL A 190 -3.62 -5.13 20.00
#